data_44f214d66907a90d4720ccdaccd370b4
#
_entry.id   44f214d66907a90d4720ccdaccd370b4
#
_cell.length_a   1.000
_cell.length_b   1.000
_cell.length_c   1.000
_cell.angle_alpha   90.00
_cell.angle_beta   90.00
_cell.angle_gamma   90.00
#
_symmetry.space_group_name_H-M   'P 1'
#
loop_
_entity.id
_entity.type
_entity.pdbx_description
1 polymer ?
#
loop_
_entity_poly.entity_id
_entity_poly.type
_entity_poly.pdbx_seq_one_letter_code
_entity_poly.pdbx_strand_id
1 'polypeptide(L)'
;STDRTFFITGVQLEVGQNPTEFEHEPFGVTQEKCHRYFYQTTNQHYGSYGEYNAAGYTDIQFPTDMRAVPTATKGSGSQTIQNRSIRRVDIYVVNAYPSMPDDSTFDAEL
;
A
#
# COMPACT_ATOMS: atom_id res chain seq x y z
N SER A 1 -6.84 28.67 -29.74
CA SER A 1 -6.23 27.69 -28.88
C SER A 1 -7.02 26.42 -28.87
N THR A 2 -6.34 25.38 -28.73
CA THR A 2 -7.00 24.11 -28.68
C THR A 2 -6.24 23.23 -27.71
N ASP A 3 -6.96 22.72 -26.74
CA ASP A 3 -6.44 21.69 -25.87
C ASP A 3 -6.22 20.43 -26.72
N ARG A 4 -4.98 20.03 -26.80
CA ARG A 4 -4.60 18.81 -27.51
C ARG A 4 -4.34 17.72 -26.50
N THR A 5 -5.13 16.69 -26.57
CA THR A 5 -4.96 15.49 -25.77
C THR A 5 -4.63 14.32 -26.66
N PHE A 6 -3.64 13.54 -26.29
CA PHE A 6 -3.37 12.27 -26.94
C PHE A 6 -3.18 11.19 -25.89
N PHE A 7 -3.50 9.97 -26.29
CA PHE A 7 -3.35 8.79 -25.44
C PHE A 7 -2.27 7.90 -26.01
N ILE A 8 -1.42 7.38 -25.14
CA ILE A 8 -0.38 6.43 -25.49
C ILE A 8 -0.54 5.17 -24.65
N THR A 9 -0.40 4.01 -25.27
CA THR A 9 -0.48 2.72 -24.61
C THR A 9 0.40 1.71 -25.35
N GLY A 10 0.66 0.56 -24.74
CA GLY A 10 1.49 -0.47 -25.35
C GLY A 10 2.95 -0.06 -25.50
N VAL A 11 3.47 0.75 -24.57
CA VAL A 11 4.87 1.17 -24.55
C VAL A 11 5.68 0.22 -23.69
N GLN A 12 6.75 -0.32 -24.24
CA GLN A 12 7.67 -1.22 -23.55
C GLN A 12 9.10 -0.69 -23.66
N LEU A 13 9.78 -0.63 -22.55
CA LEU A 13 11.21 -0.30 -22.48
C LEU A 13 11.99 -1.58 -22.17
N GLU A 14 12.94 -1.92 -23.02
CA GLU A 14 13.74 -3.13 -22.86
C GLU A 14 15.22 -2.86 -23.17
N VAL A 15 16.11 -3.64 -22.56
CA VAL A 15 17.53 -3.60 -22.83
C VAL A 15 17.87 -4.65 -23.88
N GLY A 16 18.40 -4.20 -25.01
CA GLY A 16 18.73 -5.11 -26.10
C GLY A 16 19.09 -4.36 -27.39
N GLN A 17 19.55 -5.09 -28.38
CA GLN A 17 19.90 -4.52 -29.69
C GLN A 17 18.69 -4.45 -30.64
N ASN A 18 17.71 -5.31 -30.43
CA ASN A 18 16.52 -5.39 -31.26
C ASN A 18 15.27 -5.37 -30.37
N PRO A 19 14.20 -4.68 -30.81
CA PRO A 19 12.94 -4.71 -30.08
C PRO A 19 12.29 -6.09 -30.18
N THR A 20 11.66 -6.52 -29.09
CA THR A 20 10.84 -7.72 -29.06
C THR A 20 9.36 -7.35 -29.12
N GLU A 21 8.50 -8.35 -29.31
CA GLU A 21 7.06 -8.12 -29.28
C GLU A 21 6.62 -7.61 -27.90
N PHE A 22 5.56 -6.79 -27.89
CA PHE A 22 5.00 -6.28 -26.65
C PHE A 22 4.50 -7.41 -25.76
N GLU A 23 5.01 -7.48 -24.53
CA GLU A 23 4.58 -8.46 -23.55
C GLU A 23 3.26 -8.03 -22.88
N HIS A 24 2.20 -8.81 -23.12
CA HIS A 24 0.94 -8.62 -22.42
C HIS A 24 0.97 -9.34 -21.09
N GLU A 25 0.91 -8.57 -20.00
CA GLU A 25 0.86 -9.12 -18.66
C GLU A 25 -0.57 -8.99 -18.11
N PRO A 26 -1.13 -10.04 -17.49
CA PRO A 26 -2.42 -9.93 -16.81
C PRO A 26 -2.39 -8.87 -15.71
N PHE A 27 -3.47 -8.08 -15.59
CA PHE A 27 -3.55 -6.98 -14.63
C PHE A 27 -3.23 -7.40 -13.20
N GLY A 28 -3.72 -8.57 -12.76
CA GLY A 28 -3.46 -9.09 -11.41
C GLY A 28 -1.98 -9.29 -11.11
N VAL A 29 -1.20 -9.75 -12.09
CA VAL A 29 0.26 -9.93 -11.94
C VAL A 29 0.95 -8.57 -11.83
N THR A 30 0.57 -7.61 -12.65
CA THR A 30 1.10 -6.24 -12.56
C THR A 30 0.77 -5.60 -11.22
N GLN A 31 -0.47 -5.77 -10.75
CA GLN A 31 -0.91 -5.25 -9.47
C GLN A 31 -0.12 -5.85 -8.29
N GLU A 32 0.09 -7.17 -8.31
CA GLU A 32 0.91 -7.83 -7.29
C GLU A 32 2.34 -7.30 -7.25
N LYS A 33 2.95 -7.10 -8.42
CA LYS A 33 4.28 -6.48 -8.53
C LYS A 33 4.31 -5.08 -7.94
N CYS A 34 3.28 -4.26 -8.20
CA CYS A 34 3.16 -2.92 -7.63
C CYS A 34 3.01 -2.95 -6.11
N HIS A 35 2.23 -3.86 -5.56
CA HIS A 35 2.03 -4.00 -4.12
C HIS A 35 3.32 -4.36 -3.35
N ARG A 36 4.32 -4.90 -4.00
CA ARG A 36 5.63 -5.14 -3.37
C ARG A 36 6.38 -3.85 -3.04
N TYR A 37 6.03 -2.76 -3.69
CA TYR A 37 6.67 -1.45 -3.52
C TYR A 37 5.79 -0.45 -2.80
N PHE A 38 4.50 -0.49 -3.07
CA PHE A 38 3.56 0.49 -2.55
C PHE A 38 2.20 -0.15 -2.28
N TYR A 39 1.64 0.15 -1.13
CA TYR A 39 0.27 -0.24 -0.77
C TYR A 39 -0.45 0.93 -0.10
N GLN A 40 -1.68 1.16 -0.51
CA GLN A 40 -2.59 2.12 0.14
C GLN A 40 -3.82 1.38 0.63
N THR A 41 -4.25 1.69 1.84
CA THR A 41 -5.47 1.10 2.40
C THR A 41 -6.69 1.59 1.62
N THR A 42 -7.55 0.66 1.22
CA THR A 42 -8.76 0.95 0.44
C THR A 42 -10.03 0.91 1.28
N ASN A 43 -9.94 0.35 2.47
CA ASN A 43 -11.04 0.26 3.44
C ASN A 43 -10.51 0.54 4.83
N GLN A 44 -11.38 1.05 5.69
CA GLN A 44 -11.05 1.21 7.10
C GLN A 44 -10.93 -0.16 7.77
N HIS A 45 -9.86 -0.34 8.52
CA HIS A 45 -9.64 -1.52 9.33
C HIS A 45 -9.94 -1.18 10.79
N TYR A 46 -10.71 -2.03 11.45
CA TYR A 46 -11.09 -1.86 12.84
C TYR A 46 -10.61 -3.03 13.69
N GLY A 47 -10.08 -2.72 14.85
CA GLY A 47 -9.70 -3.71 15.85
C GLY A 47 -10.61 -3.68 17.07
N SER A 48 -10.20 -4.37 18.12
CA SER A 48 -10.90 -4.35 19.40
C SER A 48 -10.77 -2.99 20.09
N TYR A 49 -11.80 -2.59 20.80
CA TYR A 49 -11.78 -1.33 21.55
C TYR A 49 -10.68 -1.31 22.61
N GLY A 50 -9.90 -0.24 22.63
CA GLY A 50 -8.94 0.02 23.70
C GLY A 50 -9.63 0.69 24.88
N GLU A 51 -9.67 0.01 26.01
CA GLU A 51 -10.26 0.53 27.25
C GLU A 51 -9.34 1.57 27.93
N TYR A 52 -9.84 2.18 28.99
CA TYR A 52 -9.06 3.14 29.77
C TYR A 52 -7.75 2.51 30.27
N ASN A 53 -6.64 3.12 29.91
CA ASN A 53 -5.27 2.60 30.14
C ASN A 53 -4.96 1.23 29.52
N ALA A 54 -5.82 0.73 28.63
CA ALA A 54 -5.55 -0.47 27.85
C ALA A 54 -5.56 -0.14 26.35
N ALA A 55 -4.63 -0.69 25.62
CA ALA A 55 -4.55 -0.49 24.17
C ALA A 55 -5.45 -1.49 23.41
N GLY A 56 -6.21 -1.01 22.45
CA GLY A 56 -6.82 -1.83 21.44
C GLY A 56 -5.86 -2.01 20.26
N TYR A 57 -5.75 -3.23 19.76
CA TYR A 57 -4.83 -3.57 18.68
C TYR A 57 -5.58 -4.09 17.46
N THR A 58 -5.05 -3.79 16.30
CA THR A 58 -5.40 -4.47 15.05
C THR A 58 -4.18 -4.52 14.15
N ASP A 59 -4.22 -5.37 13.14
CA ASP A 59 -3.16 -5.45 12.15
C ASP A 59 -3.70 -5.30 10.75
N ILE A 60 -2.86 -4.80 9.85
CA ILE A 60 -3.12 -4.75 8.44
C ILE A 60 -2.12 -5.66 7.76
N GLN A 61 -2.64 -6.67 7.07
CA GLN A 61 -1.82 -7.55 6.25
C GLN A 61 -1.75 -7.01 4.82
N PHE A 62 -0.55 -7.00 4.28
CA PHE A 62 -0.38 -6.60 2.88
C PHE A 62 -0.81 -7.73 1.95
N PRO A 63 -1.34 -7.40 0.77
CA PRO A 63 -1.79 -8.42 -0.18
C PRO A 63 -0.65 -9.28 -0.73
N THR A 64 0.58 -8.79 -0.67
CA THR A 64 1.81 -9.52 -1.02
C THR A 64 2.95 -9.05 -0.14
N ASP A 65 3.99 -9.88 0.03
CA ASP A 65 5.17 -9.48 0.80
C ASP A 65 5.85 -8.29 0.12
N MET A 66 6.00 -7.20 0.86
CA MET A 66 6.66 -6.01 0.36
C MET A 66 8.17 -6.26 0.19
N ARG A 67 8.79 -5.54 -0.68
CA ARG A 67 10.22 -5.64 -1.00
C ARG A 67 11.12 -5.38 0.22
N ALA A 68 10.72 -4.44 1.05
CA ALA A 68 11.41 -4.05 2.28
C ALA A 68 10.39 -3.63 3.33
N VAL A 69 10.81 -3.43 4.56
CA VAL A 69 9.94 -2.87 5.60
C VAL A 69 9.51 -1.48 5.16
N PRO A 70 8.21 -1.24 4.94
CA PRO A 70 7.77 0.01 4.35
C PRO A 70 7.86 1.20 5.28
N THR A 71 8.05 2.36 4.70
CA THR A 71 7.75 3.64 5.35
C THR A 71 6.23 3.80 5.40
N ALA A 72 5.68 3.96 6.58
CA ALA A 72 4.25 4.13 6.77
C ALA A 72 3.91 5.60 6.94
N THR A 73 2.98 6.09 6.12
CA THR A 73 2.38 7.41 6.26
C THR A 73 0.93 7.23 6.67
N LYS A 74 0.64 7.63 7.88
CA LYS A 74 -0.71 7.57 8.43
C LYS A 74 -1.58 8.66 7.80
N GLY A 75 -2.76 8.29 7.37
CA GLY A 75 -3.80 9.25 7.01
C GLY A 75 -4.40 9.94 8.25
N SER A 76 -5.66 10.30 8.19
CA SER A 76 -6.36 10.93 9.31
C SER A 76 -6.56 9.95 10.48
N GLY A 77 -6.57 10.46 11.71
CA GLY A 77 -6.85 9.66 12.91
C GLY A 77 -5.76 9.73 13.98
N SER A 78 -6.06 9.17 15.15
CA SER A 78 -5.21 9.23 16.34
C SER A 78 -4.42 7.95 16.63
N GLN A 79 -4.58 6.93 15.80
CA GLN A 79 -3.91 5.64 15.96
C GLN A 79 -2.40 5.74 15.80
N THR A 80 -1.68 4.83 16.44
CA THR A 80 -0.23 4.72 16.31
C THR A 80 0.14 3.47 15.53
N ILE A 81 1.02 3.65 14.56
CA ILE A 81 1.59 2.56 13.77
C ILE A 81 2.85 2.06 14.44
N GLN A 82 2.96 0.75 14.63
CA GLN A 82 4.16 0.11 15.17
C GLN A 82 4.38 -1.28 14.58
N ASN A 83 5.50 -1.91 14.91
CA ASN A 83 5.85 -3.27 14.49
C ASN A 83 5.69 -3.52 12.99
N ARG A 84 6.28 -2.65 12.20
CA ARG A 84 6.26 -2.79 10.73
C ARG A 84 7.12 -3.97 10.29
N SER A 85 6.58 -4.74 9.37
CA SER A 85 7.30 -5.81 8.67
C SER A 85 6.98 -5.78 7.18
N ILE A 86 7.61 -6.65 6.42
CA ILE A 86 7.30 -6.78 4.98
C ILE A 86 5.92 -7.35 4.71
N ARG A 87 5.27 -7.96 5.71
CA ARG A 87 3.98 -8.66 5.57
C ARG A 87 2.81 -7.92 6.16
N ARG A 88 3.05 -7.18 7.24
CA ARG A 88 1.99 -6.52 8.00
C ARG A 88 2.51 -5.34 8.79
N VAL A 89 1.59 -4.57 9.29
CA VAL A 89 1.81 -3.50 10.24
C VAL A 89 0.78 -3.60 11.36
N ASP A 90 1.23 -3.42 12.58
CA ASP A 90 0.36 -3.37 13.75
C ASP A 90 -0.01 -1.91 14.06
N ILE A 91 -1.26 -1.68 14.41
CA ILE A 91 -1.74 -0.38 14.88
C ILE A 91 -2.38 -0.51 16.25
N TYR A 92 -2.26 0.52 17.07
CA TYR A 92 -2.92 0.55 18.37
C TYR A 92 -3.48 1.94 18.68
N VAL A 93 -4.44 1.95 19.57
CA VAL A 93 -5.00 3.17 20.15
C VAL A 93 -5.47 2.89 21.57
N VAL A 94 -5.46 3.90 22.42
CA VAL A 94 -6.01 3.83 23.77
C VAL A 94 -7.30 4.62 23.83
N ASN A 95 -8.31 4.10 24.53
CA ASN A 95 -9.64 4.70 24.67
C ASN A 95 -10.43 4.89 23.36
N ALA A 96 -10.16 4.07 22.35
CA ALA A 96 -10.85 4.13 21.07
C ALA A 96 -10.75 2.79 20.32
N TYR A 97 -11.48 2.67 19.22
CA TYR A 97 -11.26 1.58 18.28
C TYR A 97 -10.03 1.88 17.41
N PRO A 98 -9.01 1.00 17.38
CA PRO A 98 -7.93 1.16 16.42
C PRO A 98 -8.51 1.01 15.01
N SER A 99 -8.29 2.01 14.21
CA SER A 99 -8.73 2.02 12.81
C SER A 99 -7.65 2.60 11.94
N MET A 100 -7.51 2.07 10.73
CA MET A 100 -6.64 2.65 9.72
C MET A 100 -7.52 3.23 8.62
N PRO A 101 -7.46 4.53 8.38
CA PRO A 101 -8.21 5.15 7.29
C PRO A 101 -7.71 4.70 5.92
N ASP A 102 -8.54 4.86 4.92
CA ASP A 102 -8.28 4.46 3.54
C ASP A 102 -7.22 5.30 2.81
N ASP A 103 -6.76 6.38 3.43
CA ASP A 103 -5.70 7.25 2.90
C ASP A 103 -4.30 6.97 3.49
N SER A 104 -4.14 5.88 4.23
CA SER A 104 -2.83 5.50 4.77
C SER A 104 -2.01 4.77 3.72
N THR A 105 -0.73 5.11 3.62
CA THR A 105 0.17 4.57 2.61
C THR A 105 1.37 3.87 3.22
N PHE A 106 1.83 2.83 2.54
CA PHE A 106 3.00 2.04 2.90
C PHE A 106 3.91 1.96 1.69
N ASP A 107 5.09 2.54 1.81
CA ASP A 107 6.04 2.71 0.72
C ASP A 107 7.34 1.97 1.04
N ALA A 108 7.67 0.99 0.20
CA ALA A 108 8.89 0.19 0.27
C ALA A 108 9.88 0.52 -0.87
N GLU A 109 9.71 1.63 -1.54
CA GLU A 109 10.70 2.13 -2.48
C GLU A 109 11.99 2.57 -1.76
N LEU A 110 13.06 2.62 -2.50
CA LEU A 110 14.38 3.02 -1.96
C LEU A 110 14.52 4.54 -1.89
#